data_e86aeb756ea1e9e3f3bbee4d4b117507
#
_entry.id   e86aeb756ea1e9e3f3bbee4d4b117507
#
_cell.length_a   1.000
_cell.length_b   1.000
_cell.length_c   1.000
_cell.angle_alpha   90.00
_cell.angle_beta   90.00
_cell.angle_gamma   90.00
#
_symmetry.space_group_name_H-M   'P 1'
#
loop_
_entity.id
_entity.type
_entity.pdbx_description
1 polymer ?
#
loop_
_entity_poly.entity_id
_entity_poly.type
_entity_poly.pdbx_seq_one_letter_code
_entity_poly.pdbx_strand_id
1 'polypeptide(L)'
;MDIHCVVTGQDESGKSVITRNTPIKPVSLALLPGYEFHRIWGSDSIPELPSDGTPPPQPRYFPPKSGFRFAFFTIPPDTETSVDQIDIAAALEEIQQKLPGMMDVLEPDHPGMHTTDTVDFDVIVSGEVYLELDDGAELLLKAGDCVIQNGTRHSWHNRSSEKCVIAVAIVGAERKP
;
A
#
# COMPACT_ATOMS: atom_id res chain seq x y z
N MET A 1 13.83 -3.52 -0.35
CA MET A 1 13.68 -4.92 0.14
C MET A 1 13.31 -5.81 -1.04
N ASP A 2 13.90 -7.01 -1.16
CA ASP A 2 13.52 -7.97 -2.19
C ASP A 2 12.34 -8.80 -1.69
N ILE A 3 11.20 -8.66 -2.35
CA ILE A 3 9.98 -9.39 -2.01
C ILE A 3 9.77 -10.50 -3.02
N HIS A 4 9.61 -11.72 -2.54
CA HIS A 4 9.35 -12.90 -3.33
C HIS A 4 7.96 -13.45 -3.00
N CYS A 5 7.10 -13.59 -4.01
CA CYS A 5 5.72 -14.03 -3.83
C CYS A 5 5.53 -15.45 -4.38
N VAL A 6 5.02 -16.32 -3.54
CA VAL A 6 4.55 -17.66 -3.92
C VAL A 6 3.03 -17.66 -3.90
N VAL A 7 2.41 -18.10 -4.99
CA VAL A 7 0.96 -18.27 -5.09
C VAL A 7 0.65 -19.75 -5.24
N THR A 8 -0.33 -20.21 -4.49
CA THR A 8 -0.86 -21.56 -4.59
C THR A 8 -2.25 -21.54 -5.23
N GLY A 9 -2.61 -22.63 -5.87
CA GLY A 9 -3.93 -22.83 -6.46
C GLY A 9 -4.27 -24.31 -6.52
N GLN A 10 -5.39 -24.65 -7.16
CA GLN A 10 -5.77 -26.02 -7.45
C GLN A 10 -5.74 -26.27 -8.95
N ASP A 11 -5.23 -27.43 -9.36
CA ASP A 11 -5.31 -27.89 -10.75
C ASP A 11 -6.70 -28.46 -11.08
N GLU A 12 -6.91 -28.86 -12.33
CA GLU A 12 -8.17 -29.42 -12.83
C GLU A 12 -8.62 -30.68 -12.06
N SER A 13 -7.69 -31.40 -11.41
CA SER A 13 -7.99 -32.56 -10.56
C SER A 13 -8.29 -32.18 -9.11
N GLY A 14 -8.25 -30.89 -8.75
CA GLY A 14 -8.43 -30.39 -7.39
C GLY A 14 -7.19 -30.51 -6.50
N LYS A 15 -6.02 -30.84 -7.08
CA LYS A 15 -4.77 -30.97 -6.34
C LYS A 15 -4.13 -29.60 -6.11
N SER A 16 -3.65 -29.36 -4.89
CA SER A 16 -2.93 -28.13 -4.54
C SER A 16 -1.56 -28.09 -5.21
N VAL A 17 -1.29 -27.00 -5.91
CA VAL A 17 -0.06 -26.75 -6.67
C VAL A 17 0.47 -25.34 -6.44
N ILE A 18 1.77 -25.14 -6.69
CA ILE A 18 2.35 -23.79 -6.78
C ILE A 18 2.11 -23.30 -8.21
N THR A 19 1.34 -22.22 -8.35
CA THR A 19 1.00 -21.63 -9.64
C THR A 19 1.92 -20.49 -10.04
N ARG A 20 2.53 -19.82 -9.05
CA ARG A 20 3.50 -18.75 -9.27
C ARG A 20 4.54 -18.73 -8.17
N ASN A 21 5.79 -18.42 -8.54
CA ASN A 21 6.93 -18.27 -7.64
C ASN A 21 7.89 -17.24 -8.26
N THR A 22 7.67 -15.95 -7.97
CA THR A 22 8.36 -14.85 -8.66
C THR A 22 8.70 -13.69 -7.73
N PRO A 23 9.79 -12.96 -7.99
CA PRO A 23 10.06 -11.71 -7.34
C PRO A 23 9.00 -10.66 -7.75
N ILE A 24 8.63 -9.79 -6.82
CA ILE A 24 7.74 -8.66 -7.05
C ILE A 24 8.58 -7.40 -7.23
N LYS A 25 8.42 -6.75 -8.36
CA LYS A 25 9.06 -5.46 -8.61
C LYS A 25 8.22 -4.33 -8.00
N PRO A 26 8.86 -3.34 -7.36
CA PRO A 26 8.16 -2.17 -6.86
C PRO A 26 7.65 -1.29 -7.99
N VAL A 27 6.56 -0.61 -7.73
CA VAL A 27 6.15 0.60 -8.45
C VAL A 27 6.81 1.78 -7.77
N SER A 28 7.60 2.54 -8.52
CA SER A 28 8.20 3.80 -8.10
C SER A 28 7.61 4.94 -8.91
N LEU A 29 7.53 6.12 -8.30
CA LEU A 29 6.85 7.30 -8.82
C LEU A 29 7.80 8.50 -8.80
N ALA A 30 7.78 9.31 -9.85
CA ALA A 30 8.61 10.51 -9.93
C ALA A 30 8.26 11.53 -8.83
N LEU A 31 6.97 11.68 -8.48
CA LEU A 31 6.51 12.61 -7.45
C LEU A 31 6.81 12.13 -6.01
N LEU A 32 7.11 10.85 -5.83
CA LEU A 32 7.41 10.23 -4.53
C LEU A 32 8.78 9.53 -4.57
N PRO A 33 9.87 10.29 -4.71
CA PRO A 33 11.21 9.70 -4.81
C PRO A 33 11.52 8.87 -3.57
N GLY A 34 12.14 7.69 -3.79
CA GLY A 34 12.50 6.76 -2.72
C GLY A 34 11.36 5.89 -2.18
N TYR A 35 10.10 6.25 -2.41
CA TYR A 35 8.95 5.39 -2.09
C TYR A 35 8.88 4.21 -3.06
N GLU A 36 8.54 3.03 -2.52
CA GLU A 36 8.37 1.81 -3.30
C GLU A 36 7.05 1.12 -2.92
N PHE A 37 6.20 0.83 -3.90
CA PHE A 37 4.91 0.19 -3.70
C PHE A 37 4.91 -1.21 -4.31
N HIS A 38 4.91 -2.26 -3.49
CA HIS A 38 4.87 -3.64 -3.94
C HIS A 38 3.43 -4.17 -3.80
N ARG A 39 2.71 -4.23 -4.89
CA ARG A 39 1.36 -4.80 -4.95
C ARG A 39 1.48 -6.32 -5.05
N ILE A 40 1.15 -7.04 -3.98
CA ILE A 40 1.34 -8.50 -3.90
C ILE A 40 0.11 -9.23 -4.40
N TRP A 41 -1.06 -8.93 -3.83
CA TRP A 41 -2.32 -9.60 -4.12
C TRP A 41 -3.51 -8.73 -3.76
N GLY A 42 -4.68 -9.04 -4.35
CA GLY A 42 -5.91 -8.36 -3.99
C GLY A 42 -7.08 -8.80 -4.87
N SER A 43 -8.27 -8.42 -4.45
CA SER A 43 -9.51 -8.61 -5.19
C SER A 43 -10.45 -7.44 -4.91
N ASP A 44 -11.30 -7.09 -5.87
CA ASP A 44 -12.38 -6.12 -5.69
C ASP A 44 -13.67 -6.76 -5.18
N SER A 45 -13.67 -8.08 -5.02
CA SER A 45 -14.80 -8.85 -4.48
C SER A 45 -14.33 -9.86 -3.43
N ILE A 46 -15.29 -10.48 -2.76
CA ILE A 46 -15.03 -11.60 -1.85
C ILE A 46 -14.39 -12.73 -2.66
N PRO A 47 -13.26 -13.29 -2.21
CA PRO A 47 -12.62 -14.42 -2.90
C PRO A 47 -13.52 -15.65 -2.96
N GLU A 48 -13.48 -16.34 -4.09
CA GLU A 48 -14.16 -17.61 -4.27
C GLU A 48 -13.15 -18.76 -4.30
N LEU A 49 -13.55 -19.90 -3.71
CA LEU A 49 -12.74 -21.13 -3.67
C LEU A 49 -13.55 -22.31 -4.26
N PRO A 50 -12.87 -23.23 -4.94
CA PRO A 50 -11.43 -23.30 -5.19
C PRO A 50 -10.94 -22.25 -6.19
N SER A 51 -9.63 -21.93 -6.13
CA SER A 51 -8.96 -20.97 -7.03
C SER A 51 -7.77 -21.66 -7.72
N ASP A 52 -7.60 -21.37 -9.00
CA ASP A 52 -6.43 -21.78 -9.78
C ASP A 52 -5.18 -20.91 -9.54
N GLY A 53 -5.27 -19.89 -8.67
CA GLY A 53 -4.20 -18.97 -8.38
C GLY A 53 -4.04 -17.84 -9.41
N THR A 54 -4.99 -17.66 -10.32
CA THR A 54 -5.02 -16.50 -11.23
C THR A 54 -5.27 -15.22 -10.43
N PRO A 55 -4.43 -14.18 -10.58
CA PRO A 55 -4.61 -12.94 -9.85
C PRO A 55 -5.86 -12.19 -10.33
N PRO A 56 -6.79 -11.84 -9.43
CA PRO A 56 -7.94 -11.03 -9.79
C PRO A 56 -7.53 -9.64 -10.31
N PRO A 57 -8.31 -9.00 -11.19
CA PRO A 57 -8.06 -7.64 -11.62
C PRO A 57 -8.17 -6.67 -10.45
N GLN A 58 -7.27 -5.70 -10.41
CA GLN A 58 -7.20 -4.64 -9.39
C GLN A 58 -7.09 -3.28 -10.08
N PRO A 59 -8.20 -2.76 -10.63
CA PRO A 59 -8.18 -1.54 -11.44
C PRO A 59 -7.87 -0.28 -10.63
N ARG A 60 -8.08 -0.31 -9.31
CA ARG A 60 -7.77 0.81 -8.40
C ARG A 60 -6.74 0.39 -7.34
N TYR A 61 -6.02 1.37 -6.79
CA TYR A 61 -5.05 1.15 -5.72
C TYR A 61 -5.76 0.71 -4.44
N PHE A 62 -6.72 1.48 -3.96
CA PHE A 62 -7.55 1.09 -2.81
C PHE A 62 -8.69 0.18 -3.23
N PRO A 63 -9.03 -0.84 -2.41
CA PRO A 63 -10.12 -1.75 -2.71
C PRO A 63 -11.48 -1.09 -2.49
N PRO A 64 -12.51 -1.47 -3.25
CA PRO A 64 -13.89 -1.13 -2.93
C PRO A 64 -14.38 -1.92 -1.70
N LYS A 65 -15.58 -1.59 -1.20
CA LYS A 65 -16.26 -2.38 -0.17
C LYS A 65 -16.25 -3.88 -0.51
N SER A 66 -15.91 -4.72 0.45
CA SER A 66 -15.72 -6.17 0.33
C SER A 66 -14.50 -6.63 -0.48
N GLY A 67 -13.74 -5.70 -1.04
CA GLY A 67 -12.45 -5.98 -1.65
C GLY A 67 -11.31 -5.93 -0.63
N PHE A 68 -10.14 -6.35 -1.06
CA PHE A 68 -8.92 -6.26 -0.24
C PHE A 68 -7.68 -6.08 -1.10
N ARG A 69 -6.60 -5.61 -0.48
CA ARG A 69 -5.24 -5.59 -1.03
C ARG A 69 -4.27 -6.16 0.00
N PHE A 70 -3.23 -6.80 -0.48
CA PHE A 70 -2.04 -7.12 0.30
C PHE A 70 -0.83 -6.52 -0.41
N ALA A 71 -0.08 -5.72 0.29
CA ALA A 71 1.02 -4.94 -0.27
C ALA A 71 2.15 -4.73 0.74
N PHE A 72 3.29 -4.29 0.21
CA PHE A 72 4.32 -3.65 1.03
C PHE A 72 4.56 -2.26 0.47
N PHE A 73 4.84 -1.32 1.34
CA PHE A 73 5.35 -0.03 0.92
C PHE A 73 6.57 0.37 1.73
N THR A 74 7.48 1.02 1.04
CA THR A 74 8.72 1.52 1.62
C THR A 74 8.62 3.03 1.71
N ILE A 75 8.90 3.58 2.89
CA ILE A 75 8.94 5.01 3.18
C ILE A 75 10.41 5.39 3.35
N PRO A 76 10.99 6.20 2.45
CA PRO A 76 12.34 6.70 2.59
C PRO A 76 12.43 7.72 3.74
N PRO A 77 13.64 8.10 4.20
CA PRO A 77 13.81 9.25 5.06
C PRO A 77 13.21 10.52 4.45
N ASP A 78 12.53 11.33 5.26
CA ASP A 78 11.90 12.59 4.81
C ASP A 78 12.89 13.54 4.12
N THR A 79 14.19 13.45 4.48
CA THR A 79 15.28 14.21 3.86
C THR A 79 15.60 13.78 2.41
N GLU A 80 15.13 12.63 1.96
CA GLU A 80 15.38 12.09 0.62
C GLU A 80 14.21 12.32 -0.35
N THR A 81 13.14 13.01 0.08
CA THR A 81 11.89 13.16 -0.67
C THR A 81 11.79 14.49 -1.44
N SER A 82 12.87 15.26 -1.58
CA SER A 82 12.81 16.52 -2.31
C SER A 82 12.59 16.30 -3.81
N VAL A 83 11.63 17.01 -4.37
CA VAL A 83 11.25 16.95 -5.79
C VAL A 83 11.67 18.26 -6.49
N ASP A 84 12.95 18.38 -6.84
CA ASP A 84 13.42 19.50 -7.62
C ASP A 84 13.25 19.26 -9.13
N GLN A 85 12.66 20.22 -9.84
CA GLN A 85 12.51 20.24 -11.31
C GLN A 85 11.69 19.08 -11.92
N ILE A 86 10.60 18.69 -11.29
CA ILE A 86 9.66 17.69 -11.85
C ILE A 86 8.56 18.38 -12.65
N ASP A 87 8.22 17.83 -13.81
CA ASP A 87 6.97 18.14 -14.50
C ASP A 87 5.80 17.52 -13.70
N ILE A 88 5.13 18.36 -12.92
CA ILE A 88 4.04 17.95 -12.03
C ILE A 88 2.89 17.31 -12.82
N ALA A 89 2.55 17.84 -14.01
CA ALA A 89 1.45 17.31 -14.80
C ALA A 89 1.77 15.88 -15.28
N ALA A 90 2.97 15.65 -15.78
CA ALA A 90 3.43 14.32 -16.19
C ALA A 90 3.52 13.36 -15.02
N ALA A 91 3.96 13.82 -13.85
CA ALA A 91 4.06 13.00 -12.63
C ALA A 91 2.69 12.60 -12.08
N LEU A 92 1.70 13.47 -12.12
CA LEU A 92 0.32 13.14 -11.74
C LEU A 92 -0.31 12.13 -12.70
N GLU A 93 -0.04 12.27 -14.01
CA GLU A 93 -0.47 11.28 -15.00
C GLU A 93 0.19 9.92 -14.77
N GLU A 94 1.49 9.90 -14.44
CA GLU A 94 2.21 8.67 -14.06
C GLU A 94 1.55 7.96 -12.86
N ILE A 95 1.20 8.70 -11.80
CA ILE A 95 0.52 8.13 -10.62
C ILE A 95 -0.83 7.53 -11.03
N GLN A 96 -1.61 8.26 -11.81
CA GLN A 96 -2.92 7.78 -12.26
C GLN A 96 -2.83 6.51 -13.13
N GLN A 97 -1.74 6.35 -13.89
CA GLN A 97 -1.50 5.14 -14.69
C GLN A 97 -1.02 3.97 -13.83
N LYS A 98 -0.09 4.22 -12.90
CA LYS A 98 0.57 3.16 -12.11
C LYS A 98 -0.22 2.76 -10.87
N LEU A 99 -0.84 3.72 -10.18
CA LEU A 99 -1.61 3.55 -8.95
C LEU A 99 -2.96 4.30 -9.04
N PRO A 100 -3.88 3.88 -9.93
CA PRO A 100 -5.15 4.57 -10.17
C PRO A 100 -5.95 4.77 -8.89
N GLY A 101 -6.39 5.99 -8.63
CA GLY A 101 -7.19 6.37 -7.46
C GLY A 101 -6.39 6.64 -6.19
N MET A 102 -5.06 6.56 -6.22
CA MET A 102 -4.23 6.92 -5.07
C MET A 102 -4.37 8.40 -4.70
N MET A 103 -4.39 9.27 -5.71
CA MET A 103 -4.52 10.72 -5.50
C MET A 103 -5.91 11.16 -5.03
N ASP A 104 -6.94 10.33 -5.23
CA ASP A 104 -8.32 10.68 -4.88
C ASP A 104 -8.55 10.84 -3.37
N VAL A 105 -7.66 10.30 -2.55
CA VAL A 105 -7.78 10.28 -1.09
C VAL A 105 -6.81 11.23 -0.38
N LEU A 106 -5.81 11.77 -1.09
CA LEU A 106 -4.82 12.69 -0.54
C LEU A 106 -5.39 14.09 -0.37
N GLU A 107 -5.02 14.76 0.73
CA GLU A 107 -5.41 16.13 1.00
C GLU A 107 -4.47 17.12 0.28
N PRO A 108 -5.01 18.07 -0.51
CA PRO A 108 -4.16 19.01 -1.25
C PRO A 108 -3.34 19.95 -0.34
N ASP A 109 -3.91 20.33 0.81
CA ASP A 109 -3.32 21.32 1.72
C ASP A 109 -2.43 20.68 2.81
N HIS A 110 -2.43 19.35 2.90
CA HIS A 110 -1.66 18.59 3.90
C HIS A 110 -0.94 17.42 3.21
N PRO A 111 0.27 17.62 2.69
CA PRO A 111 1.00 16.59 1.95
C PRO A 111 1.16 15.28 2.73
N GLY A 112 0.75 14.16 2.12
CA GLY A 112 0.79 12.83 2.73
C GLY A 112 -0.42 12.48 3.59
N MET A 113 -1.19 13.46 4.05
CA MET A 113 -2.39 13.23 4.84
C MET A 113 -3.53 12.69 3.97
N HIS A 114 -4.21 11.66 4.43
CA HIS A 114 -5.27 11.02 3.67
C HIS A 114 -6.28 10.28 4.56
N THR A 115 -7.43 9.99 3.96
CA THR A 115 -8.51 9.20 4.57
C THR A 115 -9.05 8.22 3.54
N THR A 116 -9.18 6.96 3.91
CA THR A 116 -9.68 5.88 3.04
C THR A 116 -10.92 5.22 3.63
N ASP A 117 -11.76 4.64 2.77
CA ASP A 117 -12.89 3.80 3.20
C ASP A 117 -12.42 2.35 3.34
N THR A 118 -11.40 2.16 4.20
CA THR A 118 -10.77 0.87 4.45
C THR A 118 -10.48 0.66 5.94
N VAL A 119 -10.28 -0.60 6.30
CA VAL A 119 -9.59 -0.97 7.54
C VAL A 119 -8.27 -1.59 7.13
N ASP A 120 -7.17 -1.01 7.60
CA ASP A 120 -5.84 -1.46 7.24
C ASP A 120 -5.17 -2.13 8.44
N PHE A 121 -4.47 -3.21 8.16
CA PHE A 121 -3.70 -3.98 9.13
C PHE A 121 -2.23 -3.82 8.74
N ASP A 122 -1.58 -2.86 9.38
CA ASP A 122 -0.19 -2.51 9.12
C ASP A 122 0.74 -3.23 10.08
N VAL A 123 1.87 -3.70 9.56
CA VAL A 123 2.97 -4.24 10.36
C VAL A 123 4.26 -3.58 9.93
N ILE A 124 4.95 -2.95 10.86
CA ILE A 124 6.28 -2.40 10.60
C ILE A 124 7.26 -3.57 10.48
N VAL A 125 7.74 -3.83 9.27
CA VAL A 125 8.64 -4.97 8.98
C VAL A 125 10.09 -4.61 9.31
N SER A 126 10.50 -3.38 9.00
CA SER A 126 11.85 -2.87 9.29
C SER A 126 11.86 -1.36 9.36
N GLY A 127 12.88 -0.81 10.02
CA GLY A 127 13.01 0.64 10.26
C GLY A 127 12.05 1.14 11.32
N GLU A 128 11.82 2.45 11.29
CA GLU A 128 10.87 3.14 12.18
C GLU A 128 10.16 4.26 11.42
N VAL A 129 8.96 4.64 11.87
CA VAL A 129 8.14 5.66 11.24
C VAL A 129 7.22 6.30 12.26
N TYR A 130 6.91 7.58 12.10
CA TYR A 130 5.87 8.26 12.86
C TYR A 130 4.54 8.14 12.12
N LEU A 131 3.52 7.69 12.82
CA LEU A 131 2.12 7.82 12.42
C LEU A 131 1.61 9.15 12.96
N GLU A 132 1.13 10.02 12.09
CA GLU A 132 0.45 11.26 12.44
C GLU A 132 -1.06 11.11 12.25
N LEU A 133 -1.83 11.60 13.21
CA LEU A 133 -3.29 11.69 13.20
C LEU A 133 -3.76 13.15 13.26
N ASP A 134 -5.04 13.38 13.53
CA ASP A 134 -5.60 14.71 13.74
C ASP A 134 -4.93 15.46 14.89
N ASP A 135 -4.99 16.79 14.82
CA ASP A 135 -4.45 17.72 15.84
C ASP A 135 -2.94 17.55 16.10
N GLY A 136 -2.20 16.97 15.16
CA GLY A 136 -0.76 16.73 15.28
C GLY A 136 -0.40 15.64 16.29
N ALA A 137 -1.33 14.75 16.62
CA ALA A 137 -1.03 13.60 17.46
C ALA A 137 -0.12 12.62 16.69
N GLU A 138 1.06 12.35 17.25
CA GLU A 138 2.06 11.48 16.62
C GLU A 138 2.44 10.31 17.52
N LEU A 139 2.71 9.16 16.90
CA LEU A 139 3.23 7.98 17.57
C LEU A 139 4.39 7.39 16.77
N LEU A 140 5.55 7.20 17.42
CA LEU A 140 6.67 6.48 16.85
C LEU A 140 6.40 4.98 16.87
N LEU A 141 6.53 4.35 15.72
CA LEU A 141 6.39 2.93 15.50
C LEU A 141 7.72 2.34 15.03
N LYS A 142 8.00 1.11 15.46
CA LYS A 142 9.24 0.38 15.16
C LYS A 142 8.95 -1.01 14.63
N ALA A 143 9.96 -1.65 14.07
CA ALA A 143 9.85 -3.02 13.57
C ALA A 143 9.22 -3.96 14.61
N GLY A 144 8.15 -4.65 14.22
CA GLY A 144 7.31 -5.50 15.06
C GLY A 144 6.04 -4.84 15.59
N ASP A 145 5.92 -3.50 15.53
CA ASP A 145 4.68 -2.81 15.90
C ASP A 145 3.60 -3.02 14.85
N CYS A 146 2.34 -3.04 15.30
CA CYS A 146 1.18 -3.18 14.45
C CYS A 146 0.22 -1.99 14.64
N VAL A 147 -0.39 -1.55 13.55
CA VAL A 147 -1.44 -0.54 13.56
C VAL A 147 -2.69 -1.13 12.95
N ILE A 148 -3.83 -0.87 13.55
CA ILE A 148 -5.15 -1.08 12.93
C ILE A 148 -5.69 0.29 12.58
N GLN A 149 -5.62 0.62 11.29
CA GLN A 149 -6.08 1.90 10.76
C GLN A 149 -7.54 1.77 10.36
N ASN A 150 -8.44 2.36 11.14
CA ASN A 150 -9.89 2.22 10.97
C ASN A 150 -10.48 3.34 10.10
N GLY A 151 -9.93 3.55 8.90
CA GLY A 151 -10.38 4.62 8.01
C GLY A 151 -10.25 6.01 8.62
N THR A 152 -9.30 6.19 9.54
CA THR A 152 -8.98 7.47 10.17
C THR A 152 -8.09 8.30 9.28
N ARG A 153 -8.16 9.61 9.42
CA ARG A 153 -7.26 10.56 8.76
C ARG A 153 -5.85 10.37 9.32
N HIS A 154 -4.85 10.19 8.45
CA HIS A 154 -3.48 9.92 8.89
C HIS A 154 -2.43 10.24 7.82
N SER A 155 -1.19 10.37 8.26
CA SER A 155 0.01 10.39 7.42
C SER A 155 1.17 9.65 8.08
N TRP A 156 2.23 9.42 7.30
CA TRP A 156 3.43 8.72 7.72
C TRP A 156 4.66 9.58 7.51
N HIS A 157 5.54 9.69 8.53
CA HIS A 157 6.77 10.48 8.49
C HIS A 157 7.97 9.65 8.92
N ASN A 158 8.94 9.51 8.04
CA ASN A 158 10.18 8.81 8.38
C ASN A 158 11.29 9.83 8.68
N ARG A 159 11.43 10.17 9.95
CA ARG A 159 12.47 11.10 10.44
C ARG A 159 13.79 10.41 10.75
N SER A 160 13.90 9.10 10.51
CA SER A 160 15.12 8.33 10.68
C SER A 160 16.05 8.49 9.48
N SER A 161 17.22 7.87 9.53
CA SER A 161 18.17 7.81 8.41
C SER A 161 18.02 6.55 7.55
N GLU A 162 17.11 5.66 7.91
CA GLU A 162 16.93 4.38 7.25
C GLU A 162 15.52 4.26 6.66
N LYS A 163 15.37 3.50 5.58
CA LYS A 163 14.06 3.21 5.01
C LYS A 163 13.19 2.42 5.98
N CYS A 164 11.93 2.81 6.12
CA CYS A 164 10.91 2.02 6.81
C CYS A 164 10.14 1.17 5.80
N VAL A 165 9.91 -0.10 6.13
CA VAL A 165 9.09 -1.01 5.33
C VAL A 165 7.88 -1.44 6.14
N ILE A 166 6.70 -1.26 5.54
CA ILE A 166 5.41 -1.64 6.13
C ILE A 166 4.76 -2.71 5.24
N ALA A 167 4.35 -3.82 5.85
CA ALA A 167 3.44 -4.77 5.23
C ALA A 167 2.01 -4.39 5.59
N VAL A 168 1.10 -4.38 4.62
CA VAL A 168 -0.28 -3.96 4.83
C VAL A 168 -1.29 -4.89 4.19
N ALA A 169 -2.34 -5.24 4.94
CA ALA A 169 -3.58 -5.78 4.40
C ALA A 169 -4.67 -4.70 4.49
N ILE A 170 -5.12 -4.21 3.35
CA ILE A 170 -6.14 -3.16 3.19
C ILE A 170 -7.47 -3.84 2.88
N VAL A 171 -8.48 -3.65 3.70
CA VAL A 171 -9.81 -4.24 3.53
C VAL A 171 -10.82 -3.14 3.30
N GLY A 172 -11.50 -3.18 2.16
CA GLY A 172 -12.53 -2.19 1.80
C GLY A 172 -13.72 -2.24 2.75
N ALA A 173 -14.08 -1.09 3.29
CA ALA A 173 -15.12 -0.90 4.27
C ALA A 173 -16.26 -0.02 3.74
N GLU A 174 -17.35 0.05 4.47
CA GLU A 174 -18.45 0.97 4.23
C GLU A 174 -18.39 2.10 5.25
N ARG A 175 -18.15 3.31 4.77
CA ARG A 175 -18.28 4.50 5.63
C ARG A 175 -19.75 4.82 5.83
N LYS A 176 -20.17 4.86 7.08
CA LYS A 176 -21.52 5.32 7.44
C LYS A 176 -21.50 6.85 7.52
N PRO A 177 -22.62 7.50 7.16
CA PRO A 177 -22.77 8.94 7.28
C PRO A 177 -22.69 9.42 8.73
#